data_aa7bcea50b9077b764aed11ceb08c10b
#
_entry.id   aa7bcea50b9077b764aed11ceb08c10b
#
_cell.length_a   1.000
_cell.length_b   1.000
_cell.length_c   1.000
_cell.angle_alpha   90.00
_cell.angle_beta   90.00
_cell.angle_gamma   90.00
#
_symmetry.space_group_name_H-M   'P 1'
#
loop_
_entity.id
_entity.type
_entity.pdbx_description
1 polymer ?
#
loop_
_entity_poly.entity_id
_entity_poly.type
_entity_poly.pdbx_seq_one_letter_code
_entity_poly.pdbx_strand_id
1 'polypeptide(L)'
;LKKLLTFALMWFVFVVWGLELGVVWVFKSITGSWISQSSLVYLSKVWTINCLRLLAVIALLRWLGLSFRDLTEGSFGTRELRLSLLVVFAVLLVEVIYLESYSPQILREFHYHLRISQSTWLALASLASEYVYYTLEILAVNLLYVGALRLGNQRLAVLLPTVLWGSAHALNIVVMPAIEALLLAVYMTVFAFLIYTTTQKTGSLKVPIFIWLVSMAL
;
A
#
# COMPACT_ATOMS: atom_id res chain seq x y z
N LEU A 1 16.52 4.99 19.77
CA LEU A 1 15.08 5.24 19.87
C LEU A 1 14.66 6.53 19.15
N LYS A 2 15.29 7.71 19.43
CA LYS A 2 14.91 9.00 18.81
C LYS A 2 14.93 8.94 17.27
N LYS A 3 16.02 8.43 16.65
CA LYS A 3 16.12 8.30 15.19
C LYS A 3 15.02 7.41 14.60
N LEU A 4 14.65 6.32 15.27
CA LEU A 4 13.59 5.42 14.83
C LEU A 4 12.21 6.11 14.89
N LEU A 5 11.91 6.83 15.97
CA LEU A 5 10.66 7.58 16.09
C LEU A 5 10.57 8.70 15.04
N THR A 6 11.68 9.44 14.81
CA THR A 6 11.71 10.46 13.75
C THR A 6 11.46 9.82 12.38
N PHE A 7 12.12 8.69 12.09
CA PHE A 7 11.91 7.95 10.84
C PHE A 7 10.45 7.51 10.67
N ALA A 8 9.89 6.87 11.69
CA ALA A 8 8.50 6.40 11.68
C ALA A 8 7.50 7.55 11.46
N LEU A 9 7.72 8.68 12.14
CA LEU A 9 6.88 9.87 11.97
C LEU A 9 7.02 10.48 10.56
N MET A 10 8.25 10.64 10.07
CA MET A 10 8.48 11.15 8.71
C MET A 10 7.86 10.24 7.65
N TRP A 11 8.00 8.91 7.82
CA TRP A 11 7.39 7.95 6.94
C TRP A 11 5.86 8.09 6.95
N PHE A 12 5.25 8.12 8.14
CA PHE A 12 3.80 8.22 8.31
C PHE A 12 3.22 9.49 7.67
N VAL A 13 3.86 10.63 7.90
CA VAL A 13 3.37 11.93 7.43
C VAL A 13 3.67 12.17 5.96
N PHE A 14 4.89 11.87 5.50
CA PHE A 14 5.34 12.31 4.17
C PHE A 14 5.37 11.20 3.11
N VAL A 15 5.23 9.92 3.48
CA VAL A 15 5.33 8.83 2.50
C VAL A 15 3.98 8.21 2.19
N VAL A 16 3.13 7.98 3.20
CA VAL A 16 1.83 7.33 3.00
C VAL A 16 0.71 8.21 3.51
N TRP A 17 0.35 8.14 4.77
CA TRP A 17 -0.92 8.65 5.28
C TRP A 17 -1.09 10.16 5.20
N GLY A 18 -0.16 10.92 5.71
CA GLY A 18 -0.27 12.38 5.69
C GLY A 18 -0.19 12.94 4.26
N LEU A 19 0.65 12.33 3.41
CA LEU A 19 0.74 12.66 2.00
C LEU A 19 -0.59 12.40 1.28
N GLU A 20 -1.14 11.18 1.42
CA GLU A 20 -2.37 10.80 0.73
C GLU A 20 -3.55 11.63 1.17
N LEU A 21 -3.77 11.74 2.48
CA LEU A 21 -4.86 12.54 3.02
C LEU A 21 -4.72 14.02 2.61
N GLY A 22 -3.49 14.55 2.62
CA GLY A 22 -3.22 15.91 2.17
C GLY A 22 -3.56 16.14 0.71
N VAL A 23 -3.10 15.25 -0.18
CA VAL A 23 -3.42 15.34 -1.61
C VAL A 23 -4.92 15.17 -1.86
N VAL A 24 -5.54 14.17 -1.25
CA VAL A 24 -6.99 13.92 -1.39
C VAL A 24 -7.79 15.12 -0.89
N TRP A 25 -7.39 15.75 0.21
CA TRP A 25 -8.03 16.97 0.73
C TRP A 25 -7.89 18.15 -0.23
N VAL A 26 -6.72 18.36 -0.82
CA VAL A 26 -6.51 19.40 -1.84
C VAL A 26 -7.41 19.18 -3.06
N PHE A 27 -7.44 17.95 -3.58
CA PHE A 27 -8.30 17.62 -4.72
C PHE A 27 -9.79 17.78 -4.37
N LYS A 28 -10.22 17.37 -3.17
CA LYS A 28 -11.60 17.64 -2.69
C LYS A 28 -11.91 19.14 -2.69
N SER A 29 -10.98 19.95 -2.22
CA SER A 29 -11.19 21.41 -2.13
C SER A 29 -11.35 22.04 -3.52
N ILE A 30 -10.73 21.48 -4.56
CA ILE A 30 -10.82 21.94 -5.94
C ILE A 30 -12.07 21.40 -6.64
N THR A 31 -12.39 20.11 -6.43
CA THR A 31 -13.44 19.41 -7.18
C THR A 31 -14.78 19.33 -6.46
N GLY A 32 -14.81 19.65 -5.16
CA GLY A 32 -15.98 19.51 -4.30
C GLY A 32 -16.30 18.06 -3.86
N SER A 33 -15.53 17.07 -4.32
CA SER A 33 -15.79 15.64 -4.08
C SER A 33 -14.56 14.89 -3.59
N TRP A 34 -14.78 13.92 -2.66
CA TRP A 34 -13.75 12.96 -2.25
C TRP A 34 -13.45 11.93 -3.34
N ILE A 35 -14.44 11.60 -4.17
CA ILE A 35 -14.36 10.61 -5.22
C ILE A 35 -14.07 11.32 -6.56
N SER A 36 -13.15 10.78 -7.33
CA SER A 36 -12.82 11.32 -8.65
C SER A 36 -13.97 11.08 -9.63
N GLN A 37 -14.48 12.16 -10.20
CA GLN A 37 -15.64 12.13 -11.13
C GLN A 37 -15.24 11.99 -12.61
N SER A 38 -13.92 12.03 -12.88
CA SER A 38 -13.38 11.81 -14.23
C SER A 38 -12.00 11.19 -14.16
N SER A 39 -11.61 10.49 -15.23
CA SER A 39 -10.27 9.88 -15.35
C SER A 39 -9.14 10.91 -15.27
N LEU A 40 -9.33 12.12 -15.79
CA LEU A 40 -8.28 13.15 -15.72
C LEU A 40 -8.03 13.60 -14.28
N VAL A 41 -9.09 13.82 -13.50
CA VAL A 41 -8.97 14.13 -12.06
C VAL A 41 -8.33 12.98 -11.31
N TYR A 42 -8.76 11.73 -11.60
CA TYR A 42 -8.17 10.53 -11.01
C TYR A 42 -6.67 10.43 -11.30
N LEU A 43 -6.28 10.49 -12.59
CA LEU A 43 -4.89 10.40 -13.02
C LEU A 43 -4.02 11.51 -12.39
N SER A 44 -4.52 12.75 -12.41
CA SER A 44 -3.80 13.88 -11.79
C SER A 44 -3.55 13.64 -10.31
N LYS A 45 -4.56 13.17 -9.57
CA LYS A 45 -4.46 12.83 -8.14
C LYS A 45 -3.45 11.71 -7.89
N VAL A 46 -3.60 10.57 -8.58
CA VAL A 46 -2.74 9.40 -8.40
C VAL A 46 -1.29 9.69 -8.75
N TRP A 47 -1.03 10.40 -9.86
CA TRP A 47 0.33 10.76 -10.24
C TRP A 47 0.95 11.81 -9.32
N THR A 48 0.16 12.73 -8.77
CA THR A 48 0.64 13.64 -7.71
C THR A 48 1.11 12.85 -6.49
N ILE A 49 0.31 11.89 -6.01
CA ILE A 49 0.70 11.01 -4.89
C ILE A 49 1.95 10.21 -5.25
N ASN A 50 1.99 9.57 -6.41
CA ASN A 50 3.10 8.73 -6.83
C ASN A 50 4.42 9.51 -6.91
N CYS A 51 4.42 10.70 -7.50
CA CYS A 51 5.61 11.54 -7.61
C CYS A 51 6.10 12.00 -6.22
N LEU A 52 5.19 12.51 -5.38
CA LEU A 52 5.56 12.97 -4.05
C LEU A 52 6.03 11.83 -3.15
N ARG A 53 5.37 10.67 -3.21
CA ARG A 53 5.78 9.44 -2.49
C ARG A 53 7.18 9.01 -2.93
N LEU A 54 7.43 8.95 -4.22
CA LEU A 54 8.74 8.58 -4.76
C LEU A 54 9.84 9.53 -4.25
N LEU A 55 9.60 10.84 -4.28
CA LEU A 55 10.55 11.83 -3.75
C LEU A 55 10.80 11.64 -2.25
N ALA A 56 9.74 11.41 -1.47
CA ALA A 56 9.86 11.17 -0.03
C ALA A 56 10.61 9.86 0.28
N VAL A 57 10.34 8.77 -0.48
CA VAL A 57 11.07 7.50 -0.38
C VAL A 57 12.55 7.71 -0.69
N ILE A 58 12.90 8.43 -1.77
CA ILE A 58 14.29 8.74 -2.12
C ILE A 58 14.98 9.54 -1.00
N ALA A 59 14.30 10.53 -0.45
CA ALA A 59 14.84 11.35 0.64
C ALA A 59 15.14 10.51 1.89
N LEU A 60 14.20 9.63 2.28
CA LEU A 60 14.38 8.76 3.44
C LEU A 60 15.46 7.67 3.21
N LEU A 61 15.53 7.09 1.99
CA LEU A 61 16.59 6.16 1.63
C LEU A 61 17.96 6.82 1.79
N ARG A 62 18.15 8.03 1.23
CA ARG A 62 19.40 8.79 1.37
C ARG A 62 19.73 9.09 2.82
N TRP A 63 18.73 9.50 3.60
CA TRP A 63 18.92 9.79 5.03
C TRP A 63 19.34 8.55 5.83
N LEU A 64 18.83 7.36 5.45
CA LEU A 64 19.22 6.08 6.07
C LEU A 64 20.53 5.50 5.50
N GLY A 65 21.10 6.05 4.43
CA GLY A 65 22.23 5.47 3.70
C GLY A 65 21.84 4.16 3.01
N LEU A 66 20.64 4.09 2.48
CA LEU A 66 20.05 2.95 1.74
C LEU A 66 19.86 3.31 0.28
N SER A 67 19.63 2.30 -0.55
CA SER A 67 19.33 2.38 -1.97
C SER A 67 17.99 1.71 -2.30
N PHE A 68 17.48 1.92 -3.51
CA PHE A 68 16.27 1.21 -3.98
C PHE A 68 16.44 -0.30 -4.00
N ARG A 69 17.66 -0.82 -4.21
CA ARG A 69 17.95 -2.24 -4.19
C ARG A 69 17.63 -2.86 -2.84
N ASP A 70 17.85 -2.12 -1.75
CA ASP A 70 17.57 -2.59 -0.39
C ASP A 70 16.06 -2.81 -0.16
N LEU A 71 15.17 -2.20 -0.98
CA LEU A 71 13.71 -2.39 -0.90
C LEU A 71 13.22 -3.66 -1.59
N THR A 72 14.07 -4.31 -2.38
CA THR A 72 13.74 -5.51 -3.17
C THR A 72 14.76 -6.63 -2.94
N GLU A 73 15.53 -6.53 -1.86
CA GLU A 73 16.58 -7.49 -1.54
C GLU A 73 16.01 -8.88 -1.23
N GLY A 74 16.82 -9.91 -1.48
CA GLY A 74 16.51 -11.31 -1.20
C GLY A 74 16.18 -12.12 -2.45
N SER A 75 16.16 -13.44 -2.29
CA SER A 75 15.78 -14.40 -3.33
C SER A 75 14.25 -14.55 -3.39
N PHE A 76 13.76 -15.02 -4.54
CA PHE A 76 12.36 -15.41 -4.69
C PHE A 76 12.31 -16.74 -5.42
N GLY A 77 12.38 -17.82 -4.66
CA GLY A 77 12.34 -19.20 -5.14
C GLY A 77 11.04 -19.92 -4.77
N THR A 78 11.06 -21.24 -4.84
CA THR A 78 9.88 -22.09 -4.58
C THR A 78 9.36 -21.94 -3.15
N ARG A 79 10.25 -21.76 -2.17
CA ARG A 79 9.88 -21.57 -0.75
C ARG A 79 9.13 -20.26 -0.55
N GLU A 80 9.69 -19.18 -1.05
CA GLU A 80 9.10 -17.84 -0.99
C GLU A 80 7.75 -17.82 -1.69
N LEU A 81 7.66 -18.41 -2.88
CA LEU A 81 6.41 -18.52 -3.63
C LEU A 81 5.34 -19.29 -2.85
N ARG A 82 5.67 -20.47 -2.29
CA ARG A 82 4.71 -21.27 -1.51
C ARG A 82 4.17 -20.50 -0.31
N LEU A 83 5.05 -19.87 0.48
CA LEU A 83 4.63 -19.09 1.65
C LEU A 83 3.80 -17.87 1.26
N SER A 84 4.17 -17.21 0.16
CA SER A 84 3.39 -16.08 -0.38
C SER A 84 2.00 -16.52 -0.83
N LEU A 85 1.89 -17.64 -1.54
CA LEU A 85 0.59 -18.17 -1.98
C LEU A 85 -0.30 -18.59 -0.81
N LEU A 86 0.27 -19.11 0.30
CA LEU A 86 -0.50 -19.38 1.51
C LEU A 86 -1.11 -18.12 2.12
N VAL A 87 -0.36 -17.02 2.14
CA VAL A 87 -0.89 -15.72 2.63
C VAL A 87 -1.96 -15.18 1.69
N VAL A 88 -1.71 -15.19 0.37
CA VAL A 88 -2.70 -14.78 -0.65
C VAL A 88 -3.98 -15.60 -0.53
N PHE A 89 -3.86 -16.93 -0.40
CA PHE A 89 -5.00 -17.80 -0.25
C PHE A 89 -5.81 -17.52 1.03
N ALA A 90 -5.13 -17.28 2.16
CA ALA A 90 -5.80 -16.93 3.41
C ALA A 90 -6.58 -15.62 3.30
N VAL A 91 -6.00 -14.62 2.64
CA VAL A 91 -6.64 -13.31 2.37
C VAL A 91 -7.84 -13.48 1.45
N LEU A 92 -7.66 -14.18 0.33
CA LEU A 92 -8.72 -14.46 -0.63
C LEU A 92 -9.90 -15.22 0.02
N LEU A 93 -9.61 -16.17 0.89
CA LEU A 93 -10.63 -16.91 1.61
C LEU A 93 -11.48 -15.99 2.50
N VAL A 94 -10.86 -15.04 3.19
CA VAL A 94 -11.57 -14.05 4.01
C VAL A 94 -12.46 -13.16 3.13
N GLU A 95 -11.95 -12.70 1.99
CA GLU A 95 -12.72 -11.87 1.05
C GLU A 95 -13.91 -12.62 0.46
N VAL A 96 -13.71 -13.87 0.02
CA VAL A 96 -14.79 -14.72 -0.53
C VAL A 96 -15.88 -15.01 0.52
N ILE A 97 -15.50 -15.21 1.79
CA ILE A 97 -16.47 -15.43 2.87
C ILE A 97 -17.20 -14.14 3.23
N TYR A 98 -16.51 -13.01 3.22
CA TYR A 98 -17.08 -11.71 3.63
C TYR A 98 -17.96 -11.09 2.55
N LEU A 99 -17.61 -11.27 1.28
CA LEU A 99 -18.36 -10.70 0.14
C LEU A 99 -19.43 -11.71 -0.33
N GLU A 100 -20.68 -11.30 -0.36
CA GLU A 100 -21.80 -12.12 -0.87
C GLU A 100 -21.60 -12.51 -2.35
N SER A 101 -20.95 -11.64 -3.13
CA SER A 101 -20.57 -11.90 -4.51
C SER A 101 -19.12 -11.47 -4.74
N TYR A 102 -18.22 -12.44 -4.73
CA TYR A 102 -16.80 -12.18 -5.00
C TYR A 102 -16.59 -11.84 -6.48
N SER A 103 -15.80 -10.79 -6.71
CA SER A 103 -15.28 -10.43 -8.02
C SER A 103 -13.83 -9.98 -7.88
N PRO A 104 -12.90 -10.40 -8.75
CA PRO A 104 -11.52 -9.93 -8.71
C PRO A 104 -11.41 -8.41 -8.64
N GLN A 105 -10.54 -7.91 -7.78
CA GLN A 105 -10.39 -6.47 -7.56
C GLN A 105 -10.05 -5.72 -8.86
N ILE A 106 -9.15 -6.28 -9.66
CA ILE A 106 -8.77 -5.69 -10.96
C ILE A 106 -9.99 -5.46 -11.87
N LEU A 107 -11.00 -6.34 -11.84
CA LEU A 107 -12.22 -6.18 -12.64
C LEU A 107 -13.12 -5.10 -12.06
N ARG A 108 -13.24 -5.03 -10.72
CA ARG A 108 -14.01 -3.97 -10.03
C ARG A 108 -13.44 -2.59 -10.33
N GLU A 109 -12.11 -2.47 -10.26
CA GLU A 109 -11.37 -1.24 -10.56
C GLU A 109 -11.50 -0.85 -12.02
N PHE A 110 -11.35 -1.80 -12.94
CA PHE A 110 -11.52 -1.55 -14.36
C PHE A 110 -12.95 -1.05 -14.68
N HIS A 111 -13.99 -1.68 -14.10
CA HIS A 111 -15.36 -1.22 -14.27
C HIS A 111 -15.59 0.17 -13.65
N TYR A 112 -14.95 0.48 -12.51
CA TYR A 112 -15.00 1.81 -11.94
C TYR A 112 -14.37 2.84 -12.90
N HIS A 113 -13.19 2.55 -13.44
CA HIS A 113 -12.51 3.43 -14.39
C HIS A 113 -13.29 3.61 -15.69
N LEU A 114 -13.96 2.56 -16.19
CA LEU A 114 -14.85 2.68 -17.35
C LEU A 114 -16.01 3.65 -17.08
N ARG A 115 -16.58 3.63 -15.87
CA ARG A 115 -17.71 4.51 -15.52
C ARG A 115 -17.35 5.99 -15.48
N ILE A 116 -16.13 6.33 -15.05
CA ILE A 116 -15.66 7.72 -14.93
C ILE A 116 -14.89 8.18 -16.17
N SER A 117 -14.71 7.32 -17.15
CA SER A 117 -13.88 7.55 -18.33
C SER A 117 -14.72 7.84 -19.57
N GLN A 118 -14.19 8.70 -20.44
CA GLN A 118 -14.76 8.96 -21.76
C GLN A 118 -14.29 7.96 -22.83
N SER A 119 -13.30 7.10 -22.49
CA SER A 119 -12.77 6.11 -23.42
C SER A 119 -12.13 4.92 -22.67
N THR A 120 -12.14 3.75 -23.32
CA THR A 120 -11.49 2.53 -22.82
C THR A 120 -9.98 2.73 -22.58
N TRP A 121 -9.32 3.52 -23.41
CA TRP A 121 -7.89 3.82 -23.26
C TRP A 121 -7.60 4.62 -21.98
N LEU A 122 -8.43 5.60 -21.65
CA LEU A 122 -8.30 6.34 -20.40
C LEU A 122 -8.59 5.46 -19.19
N ALA A 123 -9.55 4.53 -19.29
CA ALA A 123 -9.82 3.56 -18.24
C ALA A 123 -8.62 2.64 -18.01
N LEU A 124 -8.00 2.11 -19.07
CA LEU A 124 -6.81 1.29 -18.98
C LEU A 124 -5.60 2.07 -18.43
N ALA A 125 -5.42 3.33 -18.84
CA ALA A 125 -4.37 4.20 -18.31
C ALA A 125 -4.56 4.48 -16.81
N SER A 126 -5.81 4.69 -16.37
CA SER A 126 -6.16 4.87 -14.96
C SER A 126 -5.85 3.61 -14.14
N LEU A 127 -6.27 2.44 -14.64
CA LEU A 127 -5.96 1.16 -14.01
C LEU A 127 -4.44 0.91 -13.92
N ALA A 128 -3.71 1.11 -15.01
CA ALA A 128 -2.25 0.97 -14.99
C ALA A 128 -1.58 1.92 -13.99
N SER A 129 -2.07 3.16 -13.88
CA SER A 129 -1.57 4.15 -12.92
C SER A 129 -1.86 3.75 -11.46
N GLU A 130 -2.97 3.06 -11.20
CA GLU A 130 -3.32 2.50 -9.91
C GLU A 130 -2.37 1.36 -9.51
N TYR A 131 -1.98 0.49 -10.45
CA TYR A 131 -0.98 -0.55 -10.17
C TYR A 131 0.44 0.00 -9.97
N VAL A 132 0.79 1.13 -10.60
CA VAL A 132 2.00 1.89 -10.25
C VAL A 132 1.90 2.42 -8.81
N TYR A 133 0.74 2.94 -8.41
CA TYR A 133 0.49 3.40 -7.05
C TYR A 133 0.66 2.25 -6.03
N TYR A 134 0.06 1.06 -6.24
CA TYR A 134 0.22 -0.11 -5.38
C TYR A 134 1.67 -0.58 -5.28
N THR A 135 2.40 -0.54 -6.41
CA THR A 135 3.83 -0.88 -6.44
C THR A 135 4.66 0.09 -5.59
N LEU A 136 4.44 1.40 -5.74
CA LEU A 136 5.15 2.40 -4.96
C LEU A 136 4.75 2.38 -3.48
N GLU A 137 3.51 2.04 -3.18
CA GLU A 137 3.03 1.88 -1.82
C GLU A 137 3.75 0.74 -1.11
N ILE A 138 3.78 -0.46 -1.70
CA ILE A 138 4.46 -1.60 -1.05
C ILE A 138 5.97 -1.40 -0.94
N LEU A 139 6.60 -0.71 -1.89
CA LEU A 139 8.00 -0.32 -1.78
C LEU A 139 8.22 0.68 -0.62
N ALA A 140 7.27 1.59 -0.42
CA ALA A 140 7.29 2.50 0.71
C ALA A 140 7.12 1.77 2.06
N VAL A 141 6.29 0.72 2.11
CA VAL A 141 6.15 -0.11 3.31
C VAL A 141 7.39 -0.99 3.53
N ASN A 142 8.02 -1.49 2.46
CA ASN A 142 9.32 -2.16 2.56
C ASN A 142 10.40 -1.22 3.13
N LEU A 143 10.39 0.07 2.78
CA LEU A 143 11.27 1.07 3.39
C LEU A 143 11.05 1.16 4.91
N LEU A 144 9.79 1.12 5.37
CA LEU A 144 9.47 1.13 6.79
C LEU A 144 10.06 -0.11 7.51
N TYR A 145 9.94 -1.29 6.89
CA TYR A 145 10.52 -2.54 7.39
C TYR A 145 12.06 -2.45 7.48
N VAL A 146 12.73 -2.08 6.37
CA VAL A 146 14.21 -2.00 6.32
C VAL A 146 14.75 -0.91 7.24
N GLY A 147 14.09 0.24 7.28
CA GLY A 147 14.45 1.33 8.18
C GLY A 147 14.34 0.92 9.66
N ALA A 148 13.31 0.15 10.00
CA ALA A 148 13.15 -0.40 11.34
C ALA A 148 14.22 -1.45 11.68
N LEU A 149 14.64 -2.29 10.72
CA LEU A 149 15.77 -3.21 10.89
C LEU A 149 17.07 -2.43 11.17
N ARG A 150 17.31 -1.38 10.39
CA ARG A 150 18.56 -0.59 10.48
C ARG A 150 18.65 0.25 11.75
N LEU A 151 17.53 0.79 12.22
CA LEU A 151 17.47 1.70 13.36
C LEU A 151 17.04 1.05 14.67
N GLY A 152 16.54 -0.17 14.61
CA GLY A 152 15.95 -0.89 15.73
C GLY A 152 16.31 -2.37 15.75
N ASN A 153 15.32 -3.23 15.54
CA ASN A 153 15.49 -4.68 15.56
C ASN A 153 14.40 -5.40 14.73
N GLN A 154 14.52 -6.72 14.60
CA GLN A 154 13.62 -7.55 13.82
C GLN A 154 12.15 -7.48 14.27
N ARG A 155 11.87 -7.35 15.57
CA ARG A 155 10.49 -7.25 16.08
C ARG A 155 9.85 -5.93 15.63
N LEU A 156 10.59 -4.83 15.72
CA LEU A 156 10.13 -3.51 15.26
C LEU A 156 9.96 -3.46 13.74
N ALA A 157 10.76 -4.22 12.99
CA ALA A 157 10.62 -4.32 11.54
C ALA A 157 9.28 -4.94 11.12
N VAL A 158 8.75 -5.90 11.87
CA VAL A 158 7.39 -6.44 11.64
C VAL A 158 6.32 -5.52 12.23
N LEU A 159 6.55 -4.99 13.44
CA LEU A 159 5.55 -4.21 14.16
C LEU A 159 5.23 -2.88 13.47
N LEU A 160 6.23 -2.15 12.96
CA LEU A 160 5.99 -0.83 12.37
C LEU A 160 5.11 -0.90 11.11
N PRO A 161 5.34 -1.77 10.11
CA PRO A 161 4.39 -1.94 9.01
C PRO A 161 3.00 -2.37 9.48
N THR A 162 2.91 -3.27 10.45
CA THR A 162 1.63 -3.74 10.99
C THR A 162 0.80 -2.59 11.58
N VAL A 163 1.44 -1.70 12.35
CA VAL A 163 0.75 -0.60 13.01
C VAL A 163 0.60 0.61 12.08
N LEU A 164 1.70 1.11 11.50
CA LEU A 164 1.70 2.38 10.77
C LEU A 164 1.13 2.26 9.35
N TRP A 165 1.06 1.06 8.80
CA TRP A 165 0.37 0.83 7.53
C TRP A 165 -0.92 0.04 7.76
N GLY A 166 -0.89 -1.12 8.37
CA GLY A 166 -2.06 -1.96 8.60
C GLY A 166 -3.14 -1.27 9.44
N SER A 167 -2.89 -1.01 10.73
CA SER A 167 -3.90 -0.43 11.62
C SER A 167 -4.29 1.00 11.25
N ALA A 168 -3.38 1.74 10.61
CA ALA A 168 -3.64 3.12 10.19
C ALA A 168 -4.69 3.23 9.07
N HIS A 169 -5.13 2.12 8.44
CA HIS A 169 -6.31 2.10 7.58
C HIS A 169 -7.60 2.56 8.28
N ALA A 170 -7.62 2.61 9.62
CA ALA A 170 -8.67 3.28 10.37
C ALA A 170 -8.85 4.77 9.99
N LEU A 171 -7.80 5.42 9.47
CA LEU A 171 -7.87 6.81 8.99
C LEU A 171 -8.81 6.98 7.78
N ASN A 172 -9.15 5.90 7.08
CA ASN A 172 -10.17 5.91 6.03
C ASN A 172 -11.56 6.32 6.52
N ILE A 173 -11.79 6.43 7.85
CA ILE A 173 -12.99 7.03 8.44
C ILE A 173 -13.30 8.44 7.89
N VAL A 174 -12.32 9.12 7.33
CA VAL A 174 -12.48 10.42 6.67
C VAL A 174 -13.28 10.32 5.36
N VAL A 175 -13.25 9.16 4.69
CA VAL A 175 -13.80 8.95 3.34
C VAL A 175 -14.83 7.82 3.26
N MET A 176 -14.99 7.02 4.32
CA MET A 176 -15.93 5.89 4.38
C MET A 176 -16.59 5.79 5.77
N PRO A 177 -17.69 5.01 5.92
CA PRO A 177 -18.35 4.77 7.21
C PRO A 177 -17.38 4.21 8.26
N ALA A 178 -17.54 4.66 9.52
CA ALA A 178 -16.62 4.33 10.60
C ALA A 178 -16.45 2.82 10.84
N ILE A 179 -17.54 2.06 10.76
CA ILE A 179 -17.49 0.60 10.96
C ILE A 179 -16.69 -0.09 9.84
N GLU A 180 -16.85 0.36 8.59
CA GLU A 180 -16.11 -0.17 7.45
C GLU A 180 -14.63 0.16 7.56
N ALA A 181 -14.28 1.39 7.96
CA ALA A 181 -12.89 1.80 8.19
C ALA A 181 -12.23 0.99 9.31
N LEU A 182 -12.96 0.66 10.38
CA LEU A 182 -12.46 -0.16 11.48
C LEU A 182 -12.27 -1.62 11.05
N LEU A 183 -13.22 -2.20 10.31
CA LEU A 183 -13.10 -3.56 9.77
C LEU A 183 -11.92 -3.65 8.79
N LEU A 184 -11.77 -2.67 7.91
CA LEU A 184 -10.62 -2.56 7.02
C LEU A 184 -9.31 -2.46 7.80
N ALA A 185 -9.26 -1.67 8.88
CA ALA A 185 -8.05 -1.57 9.71
C ALA A 185 -7.69 -2.89 10.38
N VAL A 186 -8.67 -3.65 10.89
CA VAL A 186 -8.44 -4.99 11.46
C VAL A 186 -7.90 -5.93 10.39
N TYR A 187 -8.57 -6.00 9.24
CA TYR A 187 -8.16 -6.82 8.10
C TYR A 187 -6.72 -6.48 7.67
N MET A 188 -6.42 -5.21 7.43
CA MET A 188 -5.11 -4.76 7.00
C MET A 188 -4.02 -4.93 8.06
N THR A 189 -4.37 -4.86 9.34
CA THR A 189 -3.44 -5.17 10.45
C THR A 189 -3.00 -6.63 10.38
N VAL A 190 -3.94 -7.55 10.26
CA VAL A 190 -3.66 -8.99 10.15
C VAL A 190 -2.88 -9.27 8.87
N PHE A 191 -3.29 -8.67 7.76
CA PHE A 191 -2.62 -8.83 6.47
C PHE A 191 -1.17 -8.34 6.51
N ALA A 192 -0.92 -7.12 7.00
CA ALA A 192 0.42 -6.57 7.17
C ALA A 192 1.30 -7.44 8.08
N PHE A 193 0.75 -7.94 9.18
CA PHE A 193 1.44 -8.85 10.08
C PHE A 193 1.84 -10.15 9.38
N LEU A 194 0.95 -10.76 8.60
CA LEU A 194 1.22 -11.99 7.84
C LEU A 194 2.31 -11.75 6.77
N ILE A 195 2.21 -10.67 6.02
CA ILE A 195 3.21 -10.29 5.01
C ILE A 195 4.59 -10.17 5.65
N TYR A 196 4.74 -9.33 6.68
CA TYR A 196 6.06 -9.02 7.24
C TYR A 196 6.63 -10.10 8.14
N THR A 197 5.79 -10.94 8.75
CA THR A 197 6.23 -12.18 9.40
C THR A 197 6.77 -13.18 8.36
N THR A 198 6.12 -13.31 7.22
CA THR A 198 6.59 -14.14 6.11
C THR A 198 7.88 -13.60 5.51
N THR A 199 7.98 -12.28 5.35
CA THR A 199 9.21 -11.60 4.95
C THR A 199 10.36 -11.88 5.90
N GLN A 200 10.12 -11.80 7.19
CA GLN A 200 11.13 -12.13 8.21
C GLN A 200 11.59 -13.59 8.14
N LYS A 201 10.67 -14.54 7.89
CA LYS A 201 10.98 -15.97 7.75
C LYS A 201 11.76 -16.31 6.49
N THR A 202 11.55 -15.57 5.41
CA THR A 202 12.18 -15.80 4.11
C THR A 202 13.44 -14.96 3.89
N GLY A 203 13.55 -13.83 4.56
CA GLY A 203 14.61 -12.86 4.33
C GLY A 203 14.49 -12.14 2.98
N SER A 204 13.31 -12.15 2.36
CA SER A 204 13.10 -11.61 1.01
C SER A 204 12.03 -10.52 0.97
N LEU A 205 12.42 -9.32 0.55
CA LEU A 205 11.53 -8.18 0.32
C LEU A 205 10.75 -8.25 -1.01
N LYS A 206 10.99 -9.27 -1.83
CA LYS A 206 10.15 -9.59 -2.98
C LYS A 206 8.83 -10.26 -2.56
N VAL A 207 8.80 -10.87 -1.38
CA VAL A 207 7.60 -11.52 -0.82
C VAL A 207 6.46 -10.52 -0.59
N PRO A 208 6.67 -9.37 0.12
CA PRO A 208 5.62 -8.36 0.25
C PRO A 208 5.10 -7.84 -1.10
N ILE A 209 6.01 -7.60 -2.05
CA ILE A 209 5.66 -7.11 -3.38
C ILE A 209 4.74 -8.11 -4.09
N PHE A 210 5.14 -9.39 -4.09
CA PHE A 210 4.33 -10.44 -4.71
C PHE A 210 2.96 -10.57 -4.04
N ILE A 211 2.92 -10.71 -2.71
CA ILE A 211 1.66 -10.88 -1.97
C ILE A 211 0.74 -9.71 -2.23
N TRP A 212 1.25 -8.47 -2.10
CA TRP A 212 0.46 -7.27 -2.26
C TRP A 212 -0.13 -7.14 -3.68
N LEU A 213 0.72 -7.23 -4.71
CA LEU A 213 0.25 -7.06 -6.10
C LEU A 213 -0.70 -8.17 -6.55
N VAL A 214 -0.48 -9.40 -6.10
CA VAL A 214 -1.41 -10.51 -6.40
C VAL A 214 -2.73 -10.33 -5.68
N SER A 215 -2.71 -9.91 -4.40
CA SER A 215 -3.96 -9.64 -3.65
C SER A 215 -4.74 -8.45 -4.23
N MET A 216 -4.03 -7.43 -4.75
CA MET A 216 -4.69 -6.29 -5.44
C MET A 216 -5.20 -6.66 -6.84
N ALA A 217 -4.81 -7.79 -7.41
CA ALA A 217 -5.35 -8.27 -8.68
C ALA A 217 -6.58 -9.19 -8.49
N LEU A 218 -6.57 -9.94 -7.39
CA LEU A 218 -7.65 -10.88 -7.06
C LEU A 218 -8.81 -10.19 -6.37
#